data_e75492b9204647c9eb216d37cd5ba8a4
#
_entry.id   e75492b9204647c9eb216d37cd5ba8a4
#
_cell.length_a   1.000
_cell.length_b   1.000
_cell.length_c   1.000
_cell.angle_alpha   90.00
_cell.angle_beta   90.00
_cell.angle_gamma   90.00
#
_symmetry.space_group_name_H-M   'P 1'
#
loop_
_entity.id
_entity.type
_entity.pdbx_description
1 polymer ?
#
loop_
_entity_poly.entity_id
_entity_poly.type
_entity_poly.pdbx_seq_one_letter_code
_entity_poly.pdbx_strand_id
1 'polypeptide(L)'
;MKVSKGSYESEISKAITQWEKDYLGRGSVSVKTDILRDMVIVNLQGILTRAEYNVCETKEGMLTIKKTRSELVESGIEDLKDIILTITGEKVKSFHTDISSRTGERVMIFKLFNDFEKNI
;
A
#
# COMPACT_ATOMS: atom_id res chain seq x y z
N MET A 1 14.26 -24.61 -3.91
CA MET A 1 12.87 -24.52 -4.38
C MET A 1 12.55 -23.07 -4.76
N LYS A 2 11.96 -22.89 -5.93
CA LYS A 2 11.63 -21.54 -6.42
C LYS A 2 10.35 -21.03 -5.76
N VAL A 3 10.40 -19.82 -5.18
CA VAL A 3 9.22 -19.20 -4.58
C VAL A 3 8.30 -18.70 -5.69
N SER A 4 7.01 -18.98 -5.57
CA SER A 4 6.03 -18.56 -6.58
C SER A 4 5.70 -17.07 -6.47
N LYS A 5 5.25 -16.50 -7.58
CA LYS A 5 4.77 -15.11 -7.63
C LYS A 5 3.66 -14.87 -6.61
N GLY A 6 2.69 -15.78 -6.53
CA GLY A 6 1.59 -15.68 -5.57
C GLY A 6 2.06 -15.70 -4.12
N SER A 7 3.13 -16.42 -3.82
CA SER A 7 3.70 -16.44 -2.48
C SER A 7 4.30 -15.10 -2.09
N TYR A 8 5.03 -14.45 -3.01
CA TYR A 8 5.55 -13.11 -2.79
C TYR A 8 4.42 -12.09 -2.60
N GLU A 9 3.39 -12.16 -3.44
CA GLU A 9 2.24 -11.27 -3.34
C GLU A 9 1.53 -11.42 -1.99
N SER A 10 1.35 -12.65 -1.52
CA SER A 10 0.74 -12.94 -0.23
C SER A 10 1.58 -12.41 0.94
N GLU A 11 2.90 -12.62 0.90
CA GLU A 11 3.79 -12.11 1.94
C GLU A 11 3.79 -10.59 2.03
N ILE A 12 3.79 -9.91 0.89
CA ILE A 12 3.74 -8.45 0.84
C ILE A 12 2.42 -7.95 1.43
N SER A 13 1.29 -8.57 1.05
CA SER A 13 -0.01 -8.19 1.59
C SER A 13 -0.07 -8.33 3.11
N LYS A 14 0.46 -9.42 3.65
CA LYS A 14 0.52 -9.67 5.10
C LYS A 14 1.40 -8.65 5.82
N ALA A 15 2.57 -8.37 5.25
CA ALA A 15 3.53 -7.43 5.85
C ALA A 15 2.97 -6.00 5.87
N ILE A 16 2.31 -5.58 4.79
CA ILE A 16 1.69 -4.25 4.72
C ILE A 16 0.51 -4.15 5.69
N THR A 17 -0.31 -5.19 5.79
CA THR A 17 -1.40 -5.25 6.77
C THR A 17 -0.87 -5.08 8.19
N GLN A 18 0.22 -5.77 8.52
CA GLN A 18 0.83 -5.67 9.84
C GLN A 18 1.41 -4.27 10.08
N TRP A 19 2.06 -3.70 9.07
CA TRP A 19 2.58 -2.33 9.14
C TRP A 19 1.46 -1.32 9.41
N GLU A 20 0.32 -1.46 8.73
CA GLU A 20 -0.83 -0.58 8.98
C GLU A 20 -1.29 -0.66 10.45
N LYS A 21 -1.40 -1.87 10.99
CA LYS A 21 -1.83 -2.08 12.38
C LYS A 21 -0.83 -1.47 13.37
N ASP A 22 0.44 -1.68 13.13
CA ASP A 22 1.50 -1.25 14.04
C ASP A 22 1.77 0.25 13.97
N TYR A 23 1.77 0.79 12.75
CA TYR A 23 2.17 2.18 12.51
C TYR A 23 0.99 3.14 12.45
N LEU A 24 -0.07 2.76 11.72
CA LEU A 24 -1.26 3.60 11.56
C LEU A 24 -2.34 3.33 12.61
N GLY A 25 -2.22 2.25 13.35
CA GLY A 25 -3.15 1.88 14.42
C GLY A 25 -4.31 0.98 14.01
N ARG A 26 -4.52 0.79 12.71
CA ARG A 26 -5.52 -0.17 12.20
C ARG A 26 -5.20 -0.58 10.78
N GLY A 27 -5.58 -1.80 10.43
CA GLY A 27 -5.42 -2.31 9.08
C GLY A 27 -6.63 -2.04 8.20
N SER A 28 -6.42 -2.10 6.89
CA SER A 28 -7.48 -2.09 5.89
C SER A 28 -8.31 -3.37 5.98
N VAL A 29 -9.54 -3.33 5.46
CA VAL A 29 -10.42 -4.50 5.41
C VAL A 29 -9.85 -5.57 4.47
N SER A 30 -9.27 -5.13 3.35
CA SER A 30 -8.67 -6.03 2.36
C SER A 30 -7.40 -5.41 1.82
N VAL A 31 -6.34 -6.21 1.73
CA VAL A 31 -5.07 -5.83 1.12
C VAL A 31 -4.70 -6.91 0.12
N LYS A 32 -4.55 -6.53 -1.15
CA LYS A 32 -4.17 -7.44 -2.23
C LYS A 32 -3.00 -6.87 -3.01
N THR A 33 -2.04 -7.73 -3.31
CA THR A 33 -0.82 -7.36 -4.03
C THR A 33 -0.74 -8.08 -5.36
N ASP A 34 -0.34 -7.34 -6.39
CA ASP A 34 -0.06 -7.88 -7.71
C ASP A 34 1.35 -7.44 -8.13
N ILE A 35 2.12 -8.38 -8.65
CA ILE A 35 3.45 -8.10 -9.19
C ILE A 35 3.31 -8.09 -10.71
N LEU A 36 3.67 -6.97 -11.32
CA LEU A 36 3.60 -6.78 -12.76
C LEU A 36 4.89 -6.15 -13.25
N ARG A 37 5.72 -6.95 -13.91
CA ARG A 37 7.03 -6.49 -14.44
C ARG A 37 7.89 -5.90 -13.32
N ASP A 38 8.21 -4.60 -13.40
CA ASP A 38 9.02 -3.88 -12.42
C ASP A 38 8.18 -3.19 -11.34
N MET A 39 6.91 -3.58 -11.21
CA MET A 39 6.00 -2.93 -10.27
C MET A 39 5.42 -3.91 -9.26
N VAL A 40 5.33 -3.46 -8.02
CA VAL A 40 4.53 -4.12 -6.98
C VAL A 40 3.34 -3.21 -6.74
N ILE A 41 2.15 -3.69 -7.03
CA ILE A 41 0.90 -2.94 -6.93
C ILE A 41 0.10 -3.48 -5.76
N VAL A 42 -0.20 -2.63 -4.78
CA VAL A 42 -0.96 -3.01 -3.60
C VAL A 42 -2.28 -2.25 -3.57
N ASN A 43 -3.37 -3.00 -3.55
CA ASN A 43 -4.72 -2.46 -3.46
C ASN A 43 -5.25 -2.66 -2.04
N LEU A 44 -5.61 -1.56 -1.38
CA LEU A 44 -6.12 -1.56 -0.02
C LEU A 44 -7.56 -1.04 -0.03
N GLN A 45 -8.47 -1.81 0.55
CA GLN A 45 -9.89 -1.46 0.61
C GLN A 45 -10.33 -1.30 2.05
N GLY A 46 -11.33 -0.43 2.28
CA GLY A 46 -11.87 -0.21 3.61
C GLY A 46 -10.88 0.51 4.53
N ILE A 47 -10.15 1.48 3.99
CA ILE A 47 -9.16 2.23 4.76
C ILE A 47 -9.77 3.31 5.65
N LEU A 48 -10.97 3.79 5.31
CA LEU A 48 -11.62 4.86 6.06
C LEU A 48 -12.54 4.31 7.13
N THR A 49 -12.57 5.00 8.28
CA THR A 49 -13.55 4.73 9.34
C THR A 49 -14.88 5.37 8.99
N ARG A 50 -15.95 4.97 9.69
CA ARG A 50 -17.27 5.56 9.54
C ARG A 50 -17.22 7.07 9.79
N ALA A 51 -16.49 7.49 10.81
CA ALA A 51 -16.33 8.91 11.13
C ALA A 51 -15.67 9.68 9.99
N GLU A 52 -14.64 9.08 9.38
CA GLU A 52 -13.97 9.69 8.23
C GLU A 52 -14.89 9.81 7.02
N TYR A 53 -15.73 8.82 6.75
CA TYR A 53 -16.75 8.91 5.69
C TYR A 53 -17.70 10.08 5.93
N ASN A 54 -18.11 10.29 7.18
CA ASN A 54 -18.98 11.41 7.52
C ASN A 54 -18.31 12.75 7.23
N VAL A 55 -17.02 12.89 7.53
CA VAL A 55 -16.24 14.09 7.21
C VAL A 55 -16.15 14.29 5.70
N CYS A 56 -16.09 13.20 4.94
CA CYS A 56 -15.98 13.22 3.47
C CYS A 56 -17.28 13.62 2.76
N GLU A 57 -18.36 13.91 3.48
CA GLU A 57 -19.62 14.37 2.86
C GLU A 57 -19.46 15.77 2.23
N THR A 58 -18.50 16.55 2.67
CA THR A 58 -18.19 17.85 2.07
C THR A 58 -16.89 17.75 1.26
N LYS A 59 -16.74 18.60 0.25
CA LYS A 59 -15.51 18.68 -0.55
C LYS A 59 -14.31 19.04 0.31
N GLU A 60 -14.47 19.98 1.23
CA GLU A 60 -13.42 20.39 2.15
C GLU A 60 -13.00 19.25 3.05
N GLY A 61 -13.96 18.49 3.60
CA GLY A 61 -13.70 17.34 4.44
C GLY A 61 -12.98 16.24 3.67
N MET A 62 -13.36 15.97 2.43
CA MET A 62 -12.67 15.00 1.57
C MET A 62 -11.21 15.36 1.39
N LEU A 63 -10.91 16.65 1.10
CA LEU A 63 -9.54 17.11 0.91
C LEU A 63 -8.73 16.99 2.20
N THR A 64 -9.35 17.29 3.35
CA THR A 64 -8.69 17.16 4.66
C THR A 64 -8.33 15.71 4.98
N ILE A 65 -9.26 14.79 4.79
CA ILE A 65 -9.02 13.35 5.02
C ILE A 65 -7.94 12.83 4.07
N LYS A 66 -8.04 13.19 2.80
CA LYS A 66 -7.07 12.76 1.79
C LYS A 66 -5.66 13.25 2.13
N LYS A 67 -5.52 14.51 2.52
CA LYS A 67 -4.25 15.11 2.90
C LYS A 67 -3.66 14.42 4.12
N THR A 68 -4.45 14.26 5.18
CA THR A 68 -4.00 13.65 6.43
C THR A 68 -3.56 12.20 6.20
N ARG A 69 -4.36 11.42 5.48
CA ARG A 69 -4.05 10.02 5.18
C ARG A 69 -2.80 9.90 4.33
N SER A 70 -2.59 10.81 3.38
CA SER A 70 -1.38 10.82 2.55
C SER A 70 -0.14 11.14 3.36
N GLU A 71 -0.21 12.12 4.24
CA GLU A 71 0.91 12.49 5.12
C GLU A 71 1.29 11.34 6.06
N LEU A 72 0.30 10.62 6.60
CA LEU A 72 0.56 9.49 7.48
C LEU A 72 1.31 8.37 6.76
N VAL A 73 0.89 8.02 5.55
CA VAL A 73 1.54 6.98 4.77
C VAL A 73 2.94 7.42 4.33
N GLU A 74 3.08 8.66 3.87
CA GLU A 74 4.37 9.20 3.44
C GLU A 74 5.39 9.24 4.58
N SER A 75 4.93 9.45 5.81
CA SER A 75 5.84 9.44 6.97
C SER A 75 6.45 8.06 7.21
N GLY A 76 5.83 7.00 6.73
CA GLY A 76 6.30 5.62 6.87
C GLY A 76 6.91 5.01 5.60
N ILE A 77 7.24 5.83 4.60
CA ILE A 77 7.75 5.36 3.31
C ILE A 77 8.98 4.45 3.45
N GLU A 78 9.92 4.80 4.33
CA GLU A 78 11.14 4.00 4.47
C GLU A 78 10.83 2.60 4.99
N ASP A 79 9.88 2.47 5.92
CA ASP A 79 9.42 1.16 6.40
C ASP A 79 8.80 0.35 5.27
N LEU A 80 7.97 0.99 4.44
CA LEU A 80 7.32 0.33 3.31
C LEU A 80 8.34 -0.15 2.28
N LYS A 81 9.35 0.66 1.97
CA LYS A 81 10.44 0.28 1.07
C LYS A 81 11.24 -0.91 1.64
N ASP A 82 11.47 -0.92 2.95
CA ASP A 82 12.18 -2.01 3.62
C ASP A 82 11.39 -3.32 3.54
N ILE A 83 10.07 -3.26 3.64
CA ILE A 83 9.21 -4.44 3.47
C ILE A 83 9.43 -5.06 2.09
N ILE A 84 9.39 -4.24 1.05
CA ILE A 84 9.58 -4.71 -0.33
C ILE A 84 10.98 -5.29 -0.51
N LEU A 85 12.01 -4.60 -0.03
CA LEU A 85 13.40 -5.04 -0.13
C LEU A 85 13.60 -6.38 0.60
N THR A 86 13.06 -6.51 1.80
CA THR A 86 13.21 -7.72 2.61
C THR A 86 12.55 -8.93 1.94
N ILE A 87 11.38 -8.75 1.38
CA ILE A 87 10.62 -9.86 0.78
C ILE A 87 11.13 -10.21 -0.62
N THR A 88 11.39 -9.21 -1.46
CA THR A 88 11.75 -9.42 -2.86
C THR A 88 13.24 -9.44 -3.13
N GLY A 89 14.05 -8.83 -2.26
CA GLY A 89 15.46 -8.60 -2.52
C GLY A 89 15.72 -7.44 -3.48
N GLU A 90 14.68 -6.78 -3.95
CA GLU A 90 14.76 -5.70 -4.93
C GLU A 90 14.58 -4.33 -4.26
N LYS A 91 15.42 -3.37 -4.66
CA LYS A 91 15.30 -1.99 -4.18
C LYS A 91 14.16 -1.27 -4.87
N VAL A 92 13.46 -0.45 -4.11
CA VAL A 92 12.39 0.40 -4.63
C VAL A 92 13.00 1.66 -5.25
N LYS A 93 12.70 1.89 -6.51
CA LYS A 93 13.13 3.05 -7.27
C LYS A 93 12.26 4.27 -6.95
N SER A 94 10.94 4.08 -6.92
CA SER A 94 9.99 5.14 -6.62
C SER A 94 8.72 4.54 -6.01
N PHE A 95 8.04 5.36 -5.21
CA PHE A 95 6.79 4.98 -4.55
C PHE A 95 5.70 5.96 -4.93
N HIS A 96 4.54 5.44 -5.30
CA HIS A 96 3.39 6.24 -5.71
C HIS A 96 2.18 5.72 -4.96
N THR A 97 1.37 6.63 -4.44
CA THR A 97 0.15 6.23 -3.74
C THR A 97 -0.91 7.30 -3.92
N ASP A 98 -2.15 6.87 -3.95
CA ASP A 98 -3.30 7.76 -3.96
C ASP A 98 -4.46 7.08 -3.27
N ILE A 99 -5.43 7.89 -2.85
CA ILE A 99 -6.61 7.44 -2.12
C ILE A 99 -7.87 8.00 -2.80
N SER A 100 -8.88 7.16 -2.90
CA SER A 100 -10.22 7.60 -3.28
C SER A 100 -11.05 7.77 -2.02
N SER A 101 -11.41 9.00 -1.68
CA SER A 101 -12.30 9.28 -0.54
C SER A 101 -13.73 8.84 -0.82
N ARG A 102 -14.09 8.64 -2.08
CA ARG A 102 -15.41 8.15 -2.47
C ARG A 102 -15.59 6.66 -2.19
N THR A 103 -14.58 5.85 -2.52
CA THR A 103 -14.65 4.40 -2.40
C THR A 103 -13.97 3.85 -1.16
N GLY A 104 -13.12 4.66 -0.50
CA GLY A 104 -12.32 4.22 0.63
C GLY A 104 -11.20 3.26 0.24
N GLU A 105 -10.73 3.38 -1.01
CA GLU A 105 -9.64 2.57 -1.53
C GLU A 105 -8.35 3.37 -1.56
N ARG A 106 -7.24 2.66 -1.38
CA ARG A 106 -5.90 3.19 -1.61
C ARG A 106 -5.16 2.25 -2.55
N VAL A 107 -4.37 2.82 -3.45
CA VAL A 107 -3.40 2.05 -4.23
C VAL A 107 -2.00 2.50 -3.84
N MET A 108 -1.10 1.54 -3.70
CA MET A 108 0.33 1.80 -3.55
C MET A 108 1.05 1.13 -4.71
N ILE A 109 1.96 1.85 -5.37
CA ILE A 109 2.77 1.31 -6.45
C ILE A 109 4.24 1.51 -6.09
N PHE A 110 4.96 0.39 -5.97
CA PHE A 110 6.40 0.40 -5.76
C PHE A 110 7.06 0.06 -7.09
N LYS A 111 7.73 1.01 -7.68
CA LYS A 111 8.52 0.76 -8.89
C LYS A 111 9.90 0.29 -8.48
N LEU A 112 10.34 -0.80 -9.08
CA LEU A 112 11.64 -1.41 -8.81
C LEU A 112 12.63 -1.03 -9.91
N PHE A 113 13.91 -1.27 -9.67
CA PHE A 113 14.94 -1.03 -10.70
C PHE A 113 14.97 -2.12 -11.76
N ASN A 114 14.51 -3.33 -11.41
CA ASN A 114 14.55 -4.50 -12.30
C ASN A 114 13.17 -5.10 -12.48
N ASP A 115 13.00 -5.85 -13.56
CA ASP A 115 11.77 -6.60 -13.83
C ASP A 115 11.75 -7.84 -12.93
N PHE A 116 11.15 -7.69 -11.75
CA PHE A 116 11.09 -8.77 -10.77
C PHE A 116 10.20 -9.92 -11.23
N GLU A 117 9.12 -9.63 -11.93
CA GLU A 117 8.20 -10.66 -12.43
C GLU A 117 8.91 -11.63 -13.36
N LYS A 118 9.79 -11.12 -14.20
CA LYS A 118 10.57 -11.93 -15.14
C LYS A 118 11.52 -12.90 -14.43
N ASN A 119 11.97 -12.54 -13.22
CA ASN A 119 12.99 -13.29 -12.48
C ASN A 119 12.42 -14.30 -11.48
N ILE A 120 11.10 -14.42 -11.40
CA ILE A 120 10.45 -15.34 -10.46
C ILE A 120 9.59 -16.39 -11.16
#